data_2ae700356c39dbac98e2f4c879652c2e
#
_entry.id   2ae700356c39dbac98e2f4c879652c2e
#
_cell.length_a   1.000
_cell.length_b   1.000
_cell.length_c   1.000
_cell.angle_alpha   90.00
_cell.angle_beta   90.00
_cell.angle_gamma   90.00
#
_symmetry.space_group_name_H-M   'P 1'
#
loop_
_entity.id
_entity.type
_entity.pdbx_description
1 polymer ?
#
loop_
_entity_poly.entity_id
_entity_poly.type
_entity_poly.pdbx_seq_one_letter_code
_entity_poly.pdbx_strand_id
1 'polypeptide(L)'
;MPRTDKKENTMTHRHAPARRLTKPAAVALSVAALILPGCSTAPPAAPIAAVAAEQRNPQALETLTQSVYVYAFPLMMTDALQRSALARVPAGRFLHQRSLDDDALPPAVRARADTLASSAFLDLRDGPIVLSVPDLGRRHVWVSLYDAWTDIFDTLGSRTTGARAQQVAITPPGWTGALPAGVRAVAAPTSLVWVVARVQVSGPRDEAAARRLQDRFRLTPLEDFGRPQARDAREIAPPGADIALDAARQRVTALDANAYFTRFAALLKDNPPHPADSTMLENVRALGITPGMPFDSTRHAEAGAQAIEQGAMAARHSLAVAVRQPPVTQNGWFIPRNIGAYGLDYEQRAIVGWDGAGTDLPQDALIARTSTDADGMPLDSTHRYVLHFDRDQLPPQNAGWALAAVGTTRRTPAPAGRRDLLSEADHPRPNRDGSLDLYLQRDPPPKGRRTNWLPVPTGPFIVRMTLTWPKEAALDRSWLPPAVLRQEQEQEQEQEQE
;
A
#
# COMPACT_ATOMS: atom_id res chain seq x y z
N MET A 1 -65.96 -6.66 -17.21
CA MET A 1 -66.68 -5.39 -17.48
C MET A 1 -67.07 -4.77 -16.19
N PRO A 2 -67.04 -3.45 -15.95
CA PRO A 2 -66.62 -2.35 -16.86
C PRO A 2 -65.38 -1.61 -16.30
N ARG A 3 -64.60 -1.05 -17.18
CA ARG A 3 -64.47 0.34 -17.71
C ARG A 3 -64.02 1.39 -16.71
N THR A 4 -62.78 1.84 -16.93
CA THR A 4 -62.27 3.12 -17.46
C THR A 4 -62.21 4.24 -16.40
N ASP A 5 -61.03 4.86 -16.20
CA ASP A 5 -60.80 6.20 -16.72
C ASP A 5 -59.31 6.60 -16.64
N LYS A 6 -58.82 7.00 -17.82
CA LYS A 6 -57.58 7.76 -18.01
C LYS A 6 -57.80 9.19 -17.58
N LYS A 7 -56.88 9.77 -16.84
CA LYS A 7 -56.65 11.22 -16.82
C LYS A 7 -55.23 11.53 -17.24
N GLU A 8 -55.10 11.96 -18.46
CA GLU A 8 -53.98 12.73 -19.00
C GLU A 8 -53.89 14.08 -18.28
N ASN A 9 -52.75 14.44 -17.81
CA ASN A 9 -52.49 15.78 -17.29
C ASN A 9 -51.38 16.41 -18.16
N THR A 10 -51.84 17.18 -19.13
CA THR A 10 -51.09 18.02 -20.05
C THR A 10 -50.53 19.22 -19.29
N MET A 11 -49.23 19.31 -19.12
CA MET A 11 -48.55 20.51 -18.60
C MET A 11 -48.03 21.35 -19.76
N THR A 12 -48.66 22.47 -19.96
CA THR A 12 -48.39 23.51 -20.95
C THR A 12 -47.06 24.22 -20.67
N HIS A 13 -46.19 24.23 -21.70
CA HIS A 13 -45.01 25.08 -21.74
C HIS A 13 -45.39 26.56 -21.87
N ARG A 14 -45.02 27.39 -20.91
CA ARG A 14 -45.03 28.86 -21.06
C ARG A 14 -43.66 29.31 -21.54
N HIS A 15 -43.62 29.85 -22.76
CA HIS A 15 -42.50 30.61 -23.30
C HIS A 15 -42.40 31.97 -22.61
N ALA A 16 -41.20 32.32 -22.15
CA ALA A 16 -40.82 33.68 -21.73
C ALA A 16 -40.10 34.39 -22.90
N PRO A 17 -40.36 35.70 -23.12
CA PRO A 17 -39.88 36.39 -24.30
C PRO A 17 -38.42 36.82 -24.20
N ALA A 18 -37.70 36.74 -25.30
CA ALA A 18 -36.33 37.20 -25.49
C ALA A 18 -36.24 38.73 -25.38
N ARG A 19 -35.41 39.22 -24.48
CA ARG A 19 -34.98 40.62 -24.42
C ARG A 19 -33.91 40.91 -25.49
N ARG A 20 -34.24 41.79 -26.42
CA ARG A 20 -33.30 42.36 -27.38
C ARG A 20 -32.36 43.33 -26.66
N LEU A 21 -31.07 43.10 -26.75
CA LEU A 21 -30.02 44.02 -26.37
C LEU A 21 -29.70 44.95 -27.54
N THR A 22 -29.91 46.22 -27.33
CA THR A 22 -29.54 47.32 -28.23
C THR A 22 -28.05 47.58 -28.15
N LYS A 23 -27.41 47.76 -29.30
CA LYS A 23 -26.02 48.17 -29.47
C LYS A 23 -25.84 49.64 -29.03
N PRO A 24 -24.79 49.99 -28.29
CA PRO A 24 -24.32 51.38 -28.18
C PRO A 24 -23.34 51.72 -29.31
N ALA A 25 -23.46 52.94 -29.76
CA ALA A 25 -22.72 53.56 -30.84
C ALA A 25 -21.21 53.75 -30.50
N ALA A 26 -20.39 53.60 -31.51
CA ALA A 26 -18.96 53.87 -31.45
C ALA A 26 -18.71 55.39 -31.39
N VAL A 27 -18.05 55.85 -30.34
CA VAL A 27 -17.42 57.18 -30.30
C VAL A 27 -15.92 56.95 -30.54
N ALA A 28 -15.48 57.45 -31.71
CA ALA A 28 -14.06 57.50 -32.06
C ALA A 28 -13.37 58.63 -31.29
N LEU A 29 -12.53 58.31 -30.34
CA LEU A 29 -11.56 59.25 -29.75
C LEU A 29 -10.20 58.94 -30.36
N SER A 30 -9.71 59.86 -31.16
CA SER A 30 -8.33 59.89 -31.69
C SER A 30 -7.37 60.23 -30.53
N VAL A 31 -6.58 59.28 -30.08
CA VAL A 31 -5.47 59.54 -29.16
C VAL A 31 -4.17 59.38 -29.94
N ALA A 32 -3.42 60.45 -30.03
CA ALA A 32 -2.09 60.49 -30.61
C ALA A 32 -1.14 59.57 -29.87
N ALA A 33 -0.57 58.61 -30.57
CA ALA A 33 0.44 57.71 -30.02
C ALA A 33 1.78 58.42 -29.90
N LEU A 34 2.19 58.75 -28.69
CA LEU A 34 3.58 59.01 -28.34
C LEU A 34 4.30 57.64 -28.25
N ILE A 35 5.10 57.34 -29.26
CA ILE A 35 6.01 56.18 -29.26
C ILE A 35 7.18 56.52 -28.35
N LEU A 36 7.14 56.04 -27.10
CA LEU A 36 8.30 55.86 -26.25
C LEU A 36 8.86 54.44 -26.50
N PRO A 37 10.18 54.31 -26.76
CA PRO A 37 10.78 52.97 -26.81
C PRO A 37 10.85 52.42 -25.38
N GLY A 38 9.83 51.68 -24.97
CA GLY A 38 9.86 50.87 -23.75
C GLY A 38 10.77 49.67 -23.99
N CYS A 39 11.98 49.73 -23.45
CA CYS A 39 12.78 48.51 -23.22
C CYS A 39 12.00 47.58 -22.33
N SER A 40 11.36 46.56 -22.92
CA SER A 40 10.86 45.37 -22.20
C SER A 40 12.09 44.62 -21.74
N THR A 41 12.57 44.88 -20.53
CA THR A 41 13.50 44.03 -19.85
C THR A 41 12.69 42.81 -19.36
N ALA A 42 12.69 41.74 -20.17
CA ALA A 42 12.42 40.43 -19.64
C ALA A 42 13.31 40.23 -18.40
N PRO A 43 12.82 39.64 -17.28
CA PRO A 43 13.69 39.34 -16.15
C PRO A 43 14.88 38.54 -16.71
N PRO A 44 16.11 38.90 -16.34
CA PRO A 44 17.26 38.14 -16.82
C PRO A 44 17.08 36.71 -16.43
N ALA A 45 17.08 35.79 -17.40
CA ALA A 45 17.23 34.37 -17.15
C ALA A 45 18.42 34.25 -16.19
N ALA A 46 18.20 33.65 -15.00
CA ALA A 46 19.27 33.45 -14.04
C ALA A 46 20.47 32.84 -14.80
N PRO A 47 21.65 33.43 -14.73
CA PRO A 47 22.76 32.97 -15.57
C PRO A 47 23.03 31.51 -15.24
N ILE A 48 23.18 30.66 -16.26
CA ILE A 48 23.57 29.25 -16.16
C ILE A 48 24.76 29.05 -15.20
N ALA A 49 25.62 30.09 -15.08
CA ALA A 49 26.72 30.15 -14.13
C ALA A 49 26.27 30.23 -12.65
N ALA A 50 25.10 30.81 -12.32
CA ALA A 50 24.60 30.85 -10.93
C ALA A 50 24.08 29.46 -10.49
N VAL A 51 23.36 28.76 -11.35
CA VAL A 51 22.93 27.38 -11.11
C VAL A 51 24.15 26.44 -10.99
N ALA A 52 25.17 26.64 -11.84
CA ALA A 52 26.44 25.91 -11.76
C ALA A 52 27.30 26.25 -10.54
N ALA A 53 27.15 27.46 -9.96
CA ALA A 53 27.84 27.86 -8.73
C ALA A 53 27.16 27.32 -7.47
N GLU A 54 25.82 27.29 -7.47
CA GLU A 54 25.04 26.69 -6.40
C GLU A 54 25.26 25.16 -6.30
N GLN A 55 25.42 24.47 -7.42
CA GLN A 55 25.82 23.07 -7.51
C GLN A 55 27.25 22.78 -7.03
N ARG A 56 28.10 23.79 -6.88
CA ARG A 56 29.45 23.67 -6.35
C ARG A 56 29.54 23.84 -4.83
N ASN A 57 28.44 24.27 -4.18
CA ASN A 57 28.40 24.39 -2.72
C ASN A 57 28.23 22.98 -2.13
N PRO A 58 29.22 22.45 -1.36
CA PRO A 58 29.12 21.11 -0.75
C PRO A 58 27.86 20.91 0.07
N GLN A 59 27.41 21.92 0.82
CA GLN A 59 26.19 21.82 1.66
C GLN A 59 24.91 21.66 0.81
N ALA A 60 24.80 22.43 -0.29
CA ALA A 60 23.68 22.29 -1.21
C ALA A 60 23.69 20.91 -1.90
N LEU A 61 24.86 20.41 -2.25
CA LEU A 61 25.05 19.08 -2.87
C LEU A 61 24.71 17.96 -1.90
N GLU A 62 25.04 18.08 -0.63
CA GLU A 62 24.66 17.15 0.43
C GLU A 62 23.13 17.07 0.57
N THR A 63 22.44 18.22 0.67
CA THR A 63 20.99 18.29 0.76
C THR A 63 20.29 17.72 -0.48
N LEU A 64 20.81 18.05 -1.67
CA LEU A 64 20.33 17.50 -2.93
C LEU A 64 20.45 15.97 -2.95
N THR A 65 21.60 15.46 -2.52
CA THR A 65 21.86 14.01 -2.45
C THR A 65 20.90 13.32 -1.49
N GLN A 66 20.63 13.92 -0.32
CA GLN A 66 19.65 13.38 0.63
C GLN A 66 18.27 13.22 -0.03
N SER A 67 17.78 14.27 -0.70
CA SER A 67 16.49 14.27 -1.37
C SER A 67 16.41 13.17 -2.45
N VAL A 68 17.43 13.08 -3.31
CA VAL A 68 17.48 12.09 -4.40
C VAL A 68 17.64 10.67 -3.85
N TYR A 69 18.37 10.47 -2.77
CA TYR A 69 18.51 9.17 -2.11
C TYR A 69 17.15 8.68 -1.58
N VAL A 70 16.43 9.52 -0.84
CA VAL A 70 15.10 9.19 -0.30
C VAL A 70 14.12 8.88 -1.42
N TYR A 71 14.12 9.69 -2.49
CA TYR A 71 13.30 9.46 -3.67
C TYR A 71 13.57 8.11 -4.34
N ALA A 72 14.85 7.76 -4.52
CA ALA A 72 15.28 6.52 -5.18
C ALA A 72 15.02 5.26 -4.34
N PHE A 73 14.93 5.40 -3.01
CA PHE A 73 14.93 4.28 -2.06
C PHE A 73 13.84 3.23 -2.32
N PRO A 74 12.56 3.57 -2.61
CA PRO A 74 11.53 2.58 -2.90
C PRO A 74 11.85 1.72 -4.12
N LEU A 75 12.34 2.33 -5.22
CA LEU A 75 12.73 1.62 -6.43
C LEU A 75 13.91 0.65 -6.15
N MET A 76 14.88 1.08 -5.36
CA MET A 76 16.02 0.25 -4.94
C MET A 76 15.57 -0.93 -4.07
N MET A 77 14.61 -0.71 -3.18
CA MET A 77 14.05 -1.77 -2.34
C MET A 77 13.24 -2.78 -3.17
N THR A 78 12.42 -2.32 -4.12
CA THR A 78 11.65 -3.20 -5.02
C THR A 78 12.58 -4.09 -5.85
N ASP A 79 13.66 -3.53 -6.40
CA ASP A 79 14.70 -4.30 -7.10
C ASP A 79 15.37 -5.36 -6.18
N ALA A 80 15.71 -4.99 -4.96
CA ALA A 80 16.33 -5.91 -4.01
C ALA A 80 15.38 -7.04 -3.57
N LEU A 81 14.08 -6.74 -3.40
CA LEU A 81 13.04 -7.73 -3.12
C LEU A 81 12.80 -8.65 -4.32
N GLN A 82 12.72 -8.09 -5.55
CA GLN A 82 12.60 -8.87 -6.76
C GLN A 82 13.75 -9.88 -6.88
N ARG A 83 15.00 -9.46 -6.71
CA ARG A 83 16.16 -10.36 -6.77
C ARG A 83 16.09 -11.48 -5.72
N SER A 84 15.61 -11.17 -4.53
CA SER A 84 15.40 -12.17 -3.49
C SER A 84 14.30 -13.16 -3.87
N ALA A 85 13.21 -12.67 -4.48
CA ALA A 85 12.12 -13.52 -4.96
C ALA A 85 12.55 -14.41 -6.14
N LEU A 86 13.29 -13.86 -7.11
CA LEU A 86 13.76 -14.60 -8.29
C LEU A 86 14.78 -15.69 -7.97
N ALA A 87 15.48 -15.58 -6.85
CA ALA A 87 16.33 -16.66 -6.35
C ALA A 87 15.51 -17.91 -5.88
N ARG A 88 14.19 -17.78 -5.77
CA ARG A 88 13.26 -18.81 -5.25
C ARG A 88 12.28 -19.29 -6.32
N VAL A 89 11.75 -18.36 -7.10
CA VAL A 89 10.68 -18.59 -8.07
C VAL A 89 10.98 -17.80 -9.33
N PRO A 90 10.94 -18.40 -10.53
CA PRO A 90 11.14 -17.68 -11.79
C PRO A 90 10.20 -16.48 -11.95
N ALA A 91 10.61 -15.48 -12.72
CA ALA A 91 9.76 -14.35 -13.08
C ALA A 91 8.44 -14.84 -13.71
N GLY A 92 7.34 -14.13 -13.41
CA GLY A 92 6.03 -14.52 -13.91
C GLY A 92 5.41 -15.75 -13.24
N ARG A 93 5.96 -16.21 -12.11
CA ARG A 93 5.38 -17.28 -11.29
C ARG A 93 5.00 -16.77 -9.91
N PHE A 94 3.90 -17.28 -9.37
CA PHE A 94 3.47 -16.95 -8.02
C PHE A 94 4.23 -17.76 -6.96
N LEU A 95 4.76 -17.06 -5.97
CA LEU A 95 5.10 -17.62 -4.67
C LEU A 95 3.86 -17.51 -3.77
N HIS A 96 3.39 -18.62 -3.25
CA HIS A 96 2.17 -18.68 -2.44
C HIS A 96 2.49 -18.89 -0.96
N GLN A 97 1.92 -18.08 -0.10
CA GLN A 97 1.73 -18.41 1.31
C GLN A 97 0.70 -19.54 1.40
N ARG A 98 1.05 -20.66 2.00
CA ARG A 98 0.20 -21.87 1.98
C ARG A 98 -0.55 -22.14 3.28
N SER A 99 -0.19 -21.44 4.36
CA SER A 99 -0.91 -21.42 5.63
C SER A 99 -0.83 -20.04 6.26
N LEU A 100 -1.68 -19.76 7.23
CA LEU A 100 -1.63 -18.48 7.95
C LEU A 100 -0.32 -18.31 8.75
N ASP A 101 0.32 -19.42 9.12
CA ASP A 101 1.61 -19.44 9.84
C ASP A 101 2.84 -19.44 8.92
N ASP A 102 2.62 -19.53 7.60
CA ASP A 102 3.69 -19.56 6.61
C ASP A 102 4.39 -18.19 6.51
N ASP A 103 5.72 -18.19 6.53
CA ASP A 103 6.56 -16.98 6.47
C ASP A 103 7.29 -16.81 5.13
N ALA A 104 6.87 -17.53 4.09
CA ALA A 104 7.47 -17.49 2.76
C ALA A 104 7.49 -16.10 2.08
N LEU A 105 6.62 -15.17 2.49
CA LEU A 105 6.47 -13.83 1.92
C LEU A 105 6.91 -12.73 2.90
N PRO A 106 7.25 -11.51 2.39
CA PRO A 106 7.61 -10.38 3.25
C PRO A 106 6.55 -10.09 4.33
N PRO A 107 6.95 -9.60 5.52
CA PRO A 107 6.02 -9.36 6.62
C PRO A 107 4.82 -8.50 6.25
N ALA A 108 4.98 -7.45 5.45
CA ALA A 108 3.87 -6.60 5.04
C ALA A 108 2.89 -7.31 4.10
N VAL A 109 3.37 -8.20 3.23
CA VAL A 109 2.51 -9.00 2.34
C VAL A 109 1.68 -10.00 3.13
N ARG A 110 2.26 -10.64 4.16
CA ARG A 110 1.60 -11.61 5.03
C ARG A 110 1.05 -11.03 6.34
N ALA A 111 1.03 -9.72 6.48
CA ALA A 111 0.66 -9.04 7.74
C ALA A 111 -0.79 -9.27 8.19
N ARG A 112 -1.57 -9.98 7.41
CA ARG A 112 -2.99 -10.22 7.66
C ARG A 112 -3.20 -11.64 8.16
N ALA A 113 -3.78 -11.73 9.33
CA ALA A 113 -4.05 -13.02 9.95
C ALA A 113 -5.28 -13.75 9.34
N ASP A 114 -6.00 -13.10 8.44
CA ASP A 114 -7.23 -13.59 7.80
C ASP A 114 -7.11 -13.81 6.29
N THR A 115 -5.90 -13.80 5.72
CA THR A 115 -5.69 -14.00 4.28
C THR A 115 -4.47 -14.86 3.97
N LEU A 116 -4.56 -15.63 2.89
CA LEU A 116 -3.40 -16.23 2.23
C LEU A 116 -2.98 -15.35 1.06
N ALA A 117 -1.73 -14.96 1.04
CA ALA A 117 -1.16 -14.12 -0.01
C ALA A 117 -0.46 -14.96 -1.09
N SER A 118 -0.42 -14.41 -2.31
CA SER A 118 0.35 -14.92 -3.44
C SER A 118 1.10 -13.75 -4.08
N SER A 119 2.38 -13.87 -4.30
CA SER A 119 3.25 -12.79 -4.78
C SER A 119 4.00 -13.20 -6.04
N ALA A 120 4.08 -12.31 -7.02
CA ALA A 120 4.86 -12.52 -8.24
C ALA A 120 5.48 -11.21 -8.73
N PHE A 121 6.72 -11.26 -9.19
CA PHE A 121 7.34 -10.16 -9.93
C PHE A 121 7.27 -10.43 -11.42
N LEU A 122 6.87 -9.41 -12.17
CA LEU A 122 6.79 -9.43 -13.62
C LEU A 122 7.88 -8.54 -14.22
N ASP A 123 8.47 -9.01 -15.30
CA ASP A 123 9.33 -8.22 -16.17
C ASP A 123 8.59 -8.03 -17.49
N LEU A 124 8.15 -6.83 -17.78
CA LEU A 124 7.35 -6.51 -18.96
C LEU A 124 8.21 -6.06 -20.16
N ARG A 125 9.54 -6.11 -20.07
CA ARG A 125 10.44 -5.68 -21.17
C ARG A 125 10.27 -6.52 -22.42
N ASP A 126 9.94 -7.81 -22.25
CA ASP A 126 9.69 -8.72 -23.37
C ASP A 126 8.24 -8.69 -23.86
N GLY A 127 7.37 -7.93 -23.24
CA GLY A 127 5.98 -7.76 -23.65
C GLY A 127 4.95 -7.93 -22.53
N PRO A 128 3.66 -7.86 -22.87
CA PRO A 128 2.57 -7.99 -21.90
C PRO A 128 2.50 -9.38 -21.28
N ILE A 129 2.05 -9.42 -20.01
CA ILE A 129 1.74 -10.66 -19.30
C ILE A 129 0.25 -10.68 -18.97
N VAL A 130 -0.45 -11.74 -19.32
CA VAL A 130 -1.86 -11.94 -19.00
C VAL A 130 -2.00 -12.57 -17.63
N LEU A 131 -2.61 -11.84 -16.70
CA LEU A 131 -3.07 -12.35 -15.42
C LEU A 131 -4.47 -12.94 -15.59
N SER A 132 -4.58 -14.25 -15.38
CA SER A 132 -5.85 -14.96 -15.31
C SER A 132 -6.33 -14.99 -13.86
N VAL A 133 -7.38 -14.25 -13.55
CA VAL A 133 -8.07 -14.28 -12.27
C VAL A 133 -9.22 -15.29 -12.37
N PRO A 134 -9.27 -16.33 -11.52
CA PRO A 134 -10.34 -17.33 -11.56
C PRO A 134 -11.68 -16.73 -11.07
N ASP A 135 -12.77 -17.47 -11.25
CA ASP A 135 -14.03 -17.17 -10.56
C ASP A 135 -13.80 -17.28 -9.03
N LEU A 136 -14.08 -16.19 -8.32
CA LEU A 136 -13.85 -16.03 -6.89
C LEU A 136 -15.01 -16.55 -6.03
N GLY A 137 -16.19 -16.80 -6.69
CA GLY A 137 -17.42 -17.16 -6.01
C GLY A 137 -17.86 -16.10 -5.00
N ARG A 138 -18.03 -16.50 -3.74
CA ARG A 138 -18.42 -15.62 -2.64
C ARG A 138 -17.23 -15.18 -1.76
N ARG A 139 -16.01 -15.62 -2.09
CA ARG A 139 -14.82 -15.29 -1.31
C ARG A 139 -14.32 -13.90 -1.64
N HIS A 140 -14.02 -13.13 -0.62
CA HIS A 140 -13.39 -11.82 -0.83
C HIS A 140 -11.92 -12.04 -1.25
N VAL A 141 -11.57 -11.45 -2.39
CA VAL A 141 -10.23 -11.52 -2.98
C VAL A 141 -9.91 -10.17 -3.60
N TRP A 142 -8.66 -9.74 -3.48
CA TRP A 142 -8.14 -8.61 -4.24
C TRP A 142 -6.72 -8.89 -4.71
N VAL A 143 -6.37 -8.31 -5.83
CA VAL A 143 -5.06 -8.42 -6.47
C VAL A 143 -4.55 -7.02 -6.71
N SER A 144 -3.56 -6.61 -5.94
CA SER A 144 -2.89 -5.31 -6.06
C SER A 144 -1.76 -5.41 -7.08
N LEU A 145 -1.72 -4.45 -8.01
CA LEU A 145 -0.66 -4.30 -8.99
C LEU A 145 0.18 -3.09 -8.60
N TYR A 146 1.42 -3.35 -8.17
CA TYR A 146 2.37 -2.32 -7.78
C TYR A 146 3.33 -2.05 -8.94
N ASP A 147 3.64 -0.80 -9.15
CA ASP A 147 4.75 -0.41 -10.01
C ASP A 147 6.11 -0.57 -9.30
N ALA A 148 7.18 -0.28 -9.98
CA ALA A 148 8.53 -0.37 -9.43
C ALA A 148 8.79 0.62 -8.28
N TRP A 149 8.01 1.69 -8.18
CA TRP A 149 8.09 2.73 -7.14
C TRP A 149 7.25 2.42 -5.91
N THR A 150 6.59 1.25 -5.88
CA THR A 150 5.69 0.77 -4.81
C THR A 150 4.31 1.40 -4.76
N ASP A 151 3.93 2.22 -5.75
CA ASP A 151 2.56 2.70 -5.88
C ASP A 151 1.67 1.60 -6.48
N ILE A 152 0.45 1.44 -5.95
CA ILE A 152 -0.57 0.57 -6.51
C ILE A 152 -1.26 1.33 -7.65
N PHE A 153 -1.05 0.88 -8.89
CA PHE A 153 -1.66 1.51 -10.05
C PHE A 153 -2.99 0.88 -10.48
N ASP A 154 -3.26 -0.37 -10.06
CA ASP A 154 -4.60 -0.99 -10.23
C ASP A 154 -4.83 -2.06 -9.14
N THR A 155 -6.09 -2.30 -8.82
CA THR A 155 -6.54 -3.40 -7.94
C THR A 155 -7.69 -4.14 -8.60
N LEU A 156 -7.56 -5.46 -8.73
CA LEU A 156 -8.58 -6.35 -9.29
C LEU A 156 -9.26 -7.14 -8.17
N GLY A 157 -10.49 -7.56 -8.38
CA GLY A 157 -11.18 -8.46 -7.46
C GLY A 157 -12.49 -7.93 -6.91
N SER A 158 -12.90 -8.46 -5.76
CA SER A 158 -14.26 -8.34 -5.23
C SER A 158 -14.79 -6.91 -5.14
N ARG A 159 -13.94 -5.97 -4.74
CA ARG A 159 -14.31 -4.55 -4.59
C ARG A 159 -14.38 -3.80 -5.93
N THR A 160 -13.47 -4.08 -6.86
CA THR A 160 -13.23 -3.26 -8.05
C THR A 160 -13.82 -3.87 -9.33
N THR A 161 -13.38 -5.07 -9.70
CA THR A 161 -13.75 -5.71 -10.97
C THR A 161 -14.75 -6.86 -10.82
N GLY A 162 -15.16 -7.15 -9.57
CA GLY A 162 -16.11 -8.19 -9.24
C GLY A 162 -15.49 -9.58 -9.09
N ALA A 163 -16.37 -10.58 -8.87
CA ALA A 163 -15.97 -11.94 -8.51
C ALA A 163 -15.90 -12.92 -9.70
N ARG A 164 -16.33 -12.52 -10.90
CA ARG A 164 -16.28 -13.41 -12.08
C ARG A 164 -14.87 -13.59 -12.57
N ALA A 165 -14.60 -14.72 -13.23
CA ALA A 165 -13.32 -14.98 -13.90
C ALA A 165 -13.03 -13.88 -14.93
N GLN A 166 -11.78 -13.42 -14.99
CA GLN A 166 -11.35 -12.35 -15.88
C GLN A 166 -9.91 -12.58 -16.38
N GLN A 167 -9.62 -12.01 -17.55
CA GLN A 167 -8.31 -12.02 -18.17
C GLN A 167 -7.84 -10.57 -18.31
N VAL A 168 -6.66 -10.28 -17.74
CA VAL A 168 -6.12 -8.93 -17.69
C VAL A 168 -4.70 -8.93 -18.20
N ALA A 169 -4.45 -8.29 -19.33
CA ALA A 169 -3.10 -8.07 -19.85
C ALA A 169 -2.48 -6.86 -19.15
N ILE A 170 -1.43 -7.09 -18.38
CA ILE A 170 -0.58 -6.05 -17.82
C ILE A 170 0.42 -5.70 -18.90
N THR A 171 0.32 -4.49 -19.46
CA THR A 171 1.12 -4.05 -20.60
C THR A 171 2.25 -3.14 -20.16
N PRO A 172 3.45 -3.22 -20.80
CA PRO A 172 4.55 -2.31 -20.49
C PRO A 172 4.20 -0.86 -20.85
N PRO A 173 4.94 0.12 -20.33
CA PRO A 173 4.75 1.53 -20.68
C PRO A 173 4.79 1.74 -22.19
N GLY A 174 3.80 2.49 -22.73
CA GLY A 174 3.75 2.83 -24.16
C GLY A 174 3.38 1.69 -25.11
N TRP A 175 2.99 0.52 -24.63
CA TRP A 175 2.57 -0.59 -25.47
C TRP A 175 1.25 -0.28 -26.23
N THR A 176 1.24 -0.54 -27.55
CA THR A 176 0.12 -0.23 -28.45
C THR A 176 -0.38 -1.44 -29.25
N GLY A 177 0.05 -2.65 -28.91
CA GLY A 177 -0.34 -3.87 -29.61
C GLY A 177 -1.82 -4.23 -29.43
N ALA A 178 -2.30 -5.21 -30.19
CA ALA A 178 -3.65 -5.74 -30.10
C ALA A 178 -3.74 -6.85 -29.04
N LEU A 179 -4.86 -6.89 -28.32
CA LEU A 179 -5.19 -7.94 -27.36
C LEU A 179 -6.21 -8.92 -27.92
N PRO A 180 -6.19 -10.20 -27.51
CA PRO A 180 -7.22 -11.16 -27.81
C PRO A 180 -8.60 -10.72 -27.26
N ALA A 181 -9.66 -11.18 -27.92
CA ALA A 181 -11.01 -10.90 -27.45
C ALA A 181 -11.22 -11.36 -26.00
N GLY A 182 -11.87 -10.52 -25.17
CA GLY A 182 -12.15 -10.83 -23.78
C GLY A 182 -10.98 -10.55 -22.82
N VAL A 183 -9.82 -10.10 -23.30
CA VAL A 183 -8.70 -9.67 -22.48
C VAL A 183 -8.73 -8.16 -22.30
N ARG A 184 -8.79 -7.67 -21.05
CA ARG A 184 -8.75 -6.25 -20.71
C ARG A 184 -7.29 -5.78 -20.56
N ALA A 185 -6.95 -4.62 -21.08
CA ALA A 185 -5.65 -4.00 -20.87
C ALA A 185 -5.58 -3.27 -19.52
N VAL A 186 -4.43 -3.37 -18.84
CA VAL A 186 -4.00 -2.51 -17.74
C VAL A 186 -2.58 -2.05 -18.06
N ALA A 187 -2.42 -0.76 -18.35
CA ALA A 187 -1.11 -0.18 -18.65
C ALA A 187 -0.30 -0.01 -17.36
N ALA A 188 0.84 -0.67 -17.28
CA ALA A 188 1.76 -0.49 -16.17
C ALA A 188 2.58 0.80 -16.35
N PRO A 189 2.81 1.58 -15.26
CA PRO A 189 3.68 2.76 -15.32
C PRO A 189 5.16 2.40 -15.53
N THR A 190 5.56 1.18 -15.15
CA THR A 190 6.96 0.69 -15.19
C THR A 190 7.06 -0.69 -15.80
N SER A 191 8.24 -1.08 -16.27
CA SER A 191 8.46 -2.42 -16.81
C SER A 191 8.56 -3.50 -15.72
N LEU A 192 9.01 -3.13 -14.53
CA LEU A 192 8.95 -3.99 -13.36
C LEU A 192 7.60 -3.79 -12.67
N VAL A 193 6.84 -4.88 -12.51
CA VAL A 193 5.56 -4.90 -11.80
C VAL A 193 5.59 -5.96 -10.71
N TRP A 194 5.05 -5.63 -9.56
CA TRP A 194 4.84 -6.57 -8.48
C TRP A 194 3.36 -6.86 -8.30
N VAL A 195 2.97 -8.12 -8.38
CA VAL A 195 1.57 -8.58 -8.23
C VAL A 195 1.42 -9.26 -6.87
N VAL A 196 0.46 -8.81 -6.07
CA VAL A 196 0.11 -9.45 -4.80
C VAL A 196 -1.38 -9.75 -4.78
N ALA A 197 -1.73 -11.03 -4.82
CA ALA A 197 -3.10 -11.49 -4.67
C ALA A 197 -3.35 -11.95 -3.22
N ARG A 198 -4.46 -11.53 -2.63
CA ARG A 198 -4.88 -11.92 -1.28
C ARG A 198 -6.23 -12.60 -1.32
N VAL A 199 -6.29 -13.77 -0.74
CA VAL A 199 -7.47 -14.63 -0.67
C VAL A 199 -7.91 -14.72 0.79
N GLN A 200 -9.08 -14.18 1.11
CA GLN A 200 -9.60 -14.20 2.48
C GLN A 200 -9.86 -15.64 2.97
N VAL A 201 -9.58 -15.90 4.24
CA VAL A 201 -9.72 -17.20 4.91
C VAL A 201 -10.55 -17.03 6.18
N SER A 202 -11.56 -17.88 6.33
CA SER A 202 -12.43 -17.90 7.52
C SER A 202 -11.93 -18.93 8.56
N GLY A 203 -10.63 -18.87 8.87
CA GLY A 203 -9.97 -19.73 9.84
C GLY A 203 -9.32 -21.00 9.23
N PRO A 204 -8.64 -21.83 10.06
CA PRO A 204 -7.77 -22.93 9.58
C PRO A 204 -8.47 -23.97 8.72
N ARG A 205 -9.76 -24.25 8.96
CA ARG A 205 -10.54 -25.22 8.18
C ARG A 205 -10.80 -24.79 6.74
N ASP A 206 -10.74 -23.49 6.48
CA ASP A 206 -10.99 -22.88 5.16
C ASP A 206 -9.72 -22.73 4.31
N GLU A 207 -8.53 -22.86 4.89
CA GLU A 207 -7.25 -22.72 4.18
C GLU A 207 -7.15 -23.62 2.95
N ALA A 208 -7.62 -24.88 3.04
CA ALA A 208 -7.56 -25.81 1.92
C ALA A 208 -8.36 -25.31 0.71
N ALA A 209 -9.51 -24.66 0.94
CA ALA A 209 -10.31 -24.05 -0.13
C ALA A 209 -9.62 -22.80 -0.71
N ALA A 210 -9.02 -21.96 0.15
CA ALA A 210 -8.25 -20.80 -0.29
C ALA A 210 -7.03 -21.20 -1.13
N ARG A 211 -6.28 -22.25 -0.73
CA ARG A 211 -5.16 -22.80 -1.51
C ARG A 211 -5.59 -23.27 -2.91
N ARG A 212 -6.72 -23.98 -3.00
CA ARG A 212 -7.27 -24.39 -4.32
C ARG A 212 -7.60 -23.19 -5.20
N LEU A 213 -8.01 -22.07 -4.61
CA LEU A 213 -8.26 -20.85 -5.37
C LEU A 213 -6.94 -20.19 -5.80
N GLN A 214 -5.93 -20.11 -4.90
CA GLN A 214 -4.59 -19.63 -5.24
C GLN A 214 -4.00 -20.40 -6.43
N ASP A 215 -4.15 -21.74 -6.45
CA ASP A 215 -3.63 -22.61 -7.51
C ASP A 215 -4.29 -22.37 -8.88
N ARG A 216 -5.33 -21.53 -8.97
CA ARG A 216 -6.03 -21.20 -10.22
C ARG A 216 -5.60 -19.86 -10.82
N PHE A 217 -4.90 -19.01 -10.08
CA PHE A 217 -4.29 -17.81 -10.66
C PHE A 217 -3.17 -18.23 -11.63
N ARG A 218 -3.09 -17.54 -12.77
CA ARG A 218 -2.05 -17.80 -13.78
C ARG A 218 -1.48 -16.48 -14.28
N LEU A 219 -0.19 -16.52 -14.60
CA LEU A 219 0.53 -15.47 -15.31
C LEU A 219 1.08 -16.09 -16.59
N THR A 220 0.71 -15.55 -17.74
CA THR A 220 1.07 -16.11 -19.04
C THR A 220 1.57 -14.98 -19.94
N PRO A 221 2.77 -15.06 -20.53
CA PRO A 221 3.18 -14.14 -21.57
C PRO A 221 2.10 -14.05 -22.67
N LEU A 222 1.85 -12.82 -23.17
CA LEU A 222 0.79 -12.63 -24.17
C LEU A 222 0.99 -13.49 -25.41
N GLU A 223 2.24 -13.70 -25.83
CA GLU A 223 2.59 -14.55 -26.99
C GLU A 223 2.17 -16.02 -26.80
N ASP A 224 2.12 -16.51 -25.58
CA ASP A 224 1.73 -17.88 -25.22
C ASP A 224 0.26 -17.99 -24.80
N PHE A 225 -0.44 -16.88 -24.70
CA PHE A 225 -1.83 -16.87 -24.25
C PHE A 225 -2.74 -17.59 -25.26
N GLY A 226 -3.53 -18.53 -24.75
CA GLY A 226 -4.41 -19.39 -25.56
C GLY A 226 -3.73 -20.64 -26.16
N ARG A 227 -2.43 -20.81 -25.99
CA ARG A 227 -1.74 -22.05 -26.36
C ARG A 227 -1.90 -23.11 -25.28
N PRO A 228 -1.93 -24.41 -25.62
CA PRO A 228 -1.89 -25.49 -24.63
C PRO A 228 -0.60 -25.35 -23.81
N GLN A 229 -0.73 -24.98 -22.55
CA GLN A 229 0.43 -24.95 -21.66
C GLN A 229 0.74 -26.37 -21.20
N ALA A 230 2.01 -26.74 -21.21
CA ALA A 230 2.49 -27.90 -20.48
C ALA A 230 2.07 -27.74 -19.00
N ARG A 231 1.55 -28.81 -18.38
CA ARG A 231 1.21 -28.78 -16.94
C ARG A 231 2.48 -28.43 -16.19
N ASP A 232 2.52 -27.19 -15.68
CA ASP A 232 3.59 -26.79 -14.80
C ASP A 232 3.65 -27.75 -13.62
N ALA A 233 4.79 -28.42 -13.46
CA ALA A 233 5.10 -29.09 -12.22
C ALA A 233 4.89 -28.06 -11.08
N ARG A 234 4.14 -28.40 -10.06
CA ARG A 234 3.99 -27.59 -8.84
C ARG A 234 5.39 -27.39 -8.27
N GLU A 235 6.02 -26.30 -8.63
CA GLU A 235 7.27 -25.90 -8.02
C GLU A 235 6.88 -25.30 -6.65
N ILE A 236 6.84 -26.18 -5.64
CA ILE A 236 6.74 -25.77 -4.25
C ILE A 236 8.11 -25.17 -3.95
N ALA A 237 8.15 -23.86 -3.68
CA ALA A 237 9.36 -23.21 -3.20
C ALA A 237 9.89 -23.98 -1.97
N PRO A 238 11.19 -24.28 -1.92
CA PRO A 238 11.74 -25.01 -0.79
C PRO A 238 11.47 -24.28 0.52
N PRO A 239 11.12 -24.99 1.60
CA PRO A 239 10.90 -24.38 2.90
C PRO A 239 12.19 -23.70 3.38
N GLY A 240 12.08 -22.51 3.98
CA GLY A 240 13.16 -21.86 4.70
C GLY A 240 13.93 -20.76 3.99
N ALA A 241 13.55 -20.36 2.77
CA ALA A 241 14.13 -19.17 2.14
C ALA A 241 13.16 -17.99 2.25
N ASP A 242 13.28 -17.19 3.30
CA ASP A 242 12.57 -15.92 3.44
C ASP A 242 12.91 -14.98 2.27
N ILE A 243 11.89 -14.31 1.68
CA ILE A 243 12.13 -13.05 1.01
C ILE A 243 12.39 -12.05 2.15
N ALA A 244 13.60 -12.08 2.67
CA ALA A 244 13.94 -11.35 3.86
C ALA A 244 14.01 -9.86 3.51
N LEU A 245 12.97 -9.13 3.88
CA LEU A 245 12.94 -7.66 3.80
C LEU A 245 14.20 -7.07 4.43
N ASP A 246 14.63 -7.61 5.59
CA ASP A 246 15.85 -7.18 6.26
C ASP A 246 17.10 -7.38 5.42
N ALA A 247 17.23 -8.52 4.75
CA ALA A 247 18.39 -8.77 3.87
C ALA A 247 18.35 -7.90 2.62
N ALA A 248 17.17 -7.61 2.06
CA ALA A 248 17.03 -6.68 0.95
C ALA A 248 17.43 -5.26 1.38
N ARG A 249 16.93 -4.80 2.53
CA ARG A 249 17.28 -3.50 3.11
C ARG A 249 18.77 -3.38 3.42
N GLN A 250 19.37 -4.39 4.05
CA GLN A 250 20.81 -4.41 4.31
C GLN A 250 21.62 -4.29 3.03
N ARG A 251 21.26 -5.00 1.96
CA ARG A 251 21.93 -4.88 0.65
C ARG A 251 21.85 -3.47 0.07
N VAL A 252 20.69 -2.83 0.16
CA VAL A 252 20.50 -1.45 -0.35
C VAL A 252 21.26 -0.45 0.51
N THR A 253 21.17 -0.55 1.84
CA THR A 253 21.78 0.41 2.76
C THR A 253 23.31 0.22 2.92
N ALA A 254 23.86 -0.91 2.49
CA ALA A 254 25.31 -1.15 2.48
C ALA A 254 26.05 -0.55 1.27
N LEU A 255 25.31 -0.09 0.24
CA LEU A 255 25.91 0.55 -0.93
C LEU A 255 26.49 1.92 -0.57
N ASP A 256 27.68 2.22 -1.08
CA ASP A 256 28.17 3.60 -1.13
C ASP A 256 27.37 4.43 -2.12
N ALA A 257 27.58 5.74 -2.15
CA ALA A 257 26.81 6.64 -3.01
C ALA A 257 26.98 6.30 -4.51
N ASN A 258 28.18 5.96 -4.95
CA ASN A 258 28.44 5.63 -6.36
C ASN A 258 27.70 4.35 -6.79
N ALA A 259 27.79 3.31 -5.99
CA ALA A 259 27.10 2.04 -6.27
C ALA A 259 25.56 2.21 -6.21
N TYR A 260 25.08 2.98 -5.23
CA TYR A 260 23.66 3.25 -5.07
C TYR A 260 23.08 4.00 -6.27
N PHE A 261 23.67 5.14 -6.65
CA PHE A 261 23.16 5.96 -7.75
C PHE A 261 23.45 5.34 -9.12
N THR A 262 24.51 4.54 -9.29
CA THR A 262 24.71 3.73 -10.50
C THR A 262 23.59 2.71 -10.66
N ARG A 263 23.21 2.02 -9.58
CA ARG A 263 22.09 1.08 -9.63
C ARG A 263 20.77 1.77 -9.88
N PHE A 264 20.52 2.88 -9.20
CA PHE A 264 19.34 3.71 -9.42
C PHE A 264 19.22 4.17 -10.88
N ALA A 265 20.30 4.70 -11.47
CA ALA A 265 20.33 5.11 -12.86
C ALA A 265 20.03 3.93 -13.84
N ALA A 266 20.56 2.75 -13.55
CA ALA A 266 20.27 1.56 -14.35
C ALA A 266 18.78 1.17 -14.28
N LEU A 267 18.14 1.28 -13.12
CA LEU A 267 16.71 0.98 -12.93
C LEU A 267 15.80 2.01 -13.60
N LEU A 268 16.20 3.30 -13.60
CA LEU A 268 15.44 4.38 -14.26
C LEU A 268 15.25 4.18 -15.76
N LYS A 269 16.14 3.44 -16.42
CA LYS A 269 16.05 3.16 -17.85
C LYS A 269 14.74 2.47 -18.24
N ASP A 270 14.33 1.48 -17.45
CA ASP A 270 13.20 0.61 -17.73
C ASP A 270 11.97 0.92 -16.83
N ASN A 271 12.16 1.76 -15.81
CA ASN A 271 11.14 2.11 -14.83
C ASN A 271 11.01 3.63 -14.73
N PRO A 272 10.32 4.27 -15.69
CA PRO A 272 10.20 5.72 -15.69
C PRO A 272 9.53 6.23 -14.40
N PRO A 273 9.91 7.41 -13.93
CA PRO A 273 9.23 8.13 -12.85
C PRO A 273 7.78 8.46 -13.18
N HIS A 274 6.98 8.74 -12.15
CA HIS A 274 5.62 9.22 -12.36
C HIS A 274 5.62 10.60 -13.03
N PRO A 275 4.59 10.94 -13.82
CA PRO A 275 4.50 12.25 -14.46
C PRO A 275 4.55 13.44 -13.50
N ALA A 276 4.10 13.24 -12.26
CA ALA A 276 4.11 14.26 -11.21
C ALA A 276 5.53 14.56 -10.65
N ASP A 277 6.50 13.67 -10.88
CA ASP A 277 7.85 13.76 -10.30
C ASP A 277 8.79 14.75 -11.04
N SER A 278 8.28 15.59 -11.94
CA SER A 278 9.08 16.46 -12.82
C SER A 278 10.11 17.29 -12.06
N THR A 279 9.73 17.91 -10.94
CA THR A 279 10.64 18.70 -10.09
C THR A 279 11.74 17.83 -9.47
N MET A 280 11.39 16.65 -8.99
CA MET A 280 12.39 15.71 -8.45
C MET A 280 13.35 15.21 -9.54
N LEU A 281 12.88 15.08 -10.78
CA LEU A 281 13.74 14.71 -11.90
C LEU A 281 14.76 15.81 -12.24
N GLU A 282 14.44 17.08 -11.99
CA GLU A 282 15.43 18.18 -12.08
C GLU A 282 16.54 17.97 -11.04
N ASN A 283 16.19 17.59 -9.81
CA ASN A 283 17.15 17.25 -8.76
C ASN A 283 18.03 16.04 -9.15
N VAL A 284 17.43 14.99 -9.70
CA VAL A 284 18.16 13.81 -10.20
C VAL A 284 19.18 14.20 -11.28
N ARG A 285 18.79 15.05 -12.25
CA ARG A 285 19.69 15.55 -13.29
C ARG A 285 20.78 16.47 -12.72
N ALA A 286 20.42 17.34 -11.77
CA ALA A 286 21.34 18.26 -11.10
C ALA A 286 22.44 17.51 -10.33
N LEU A 287 22.13 16.34 -9.76
CA LEU A 287 23.11 15.46 -9.14
C LEU A 287 24.01 14.73 -10.17
N GLY A 288 23.70 14.85 -11.47
CA GLY A 288 24.48 14.22 -12.55
C GLY A 288 24.03 12.81 -12.87
N ILE A 289 22.87 12.34 -12.40
CA ILE A 289 22.33 11.02 -12.70
C ILE A 289 21.64 11.03 -14.05
N THR A 290 22.05 10.12 -14.94
CA THR A 290 21.48 9.91 -16.27
C THR A 290 20.95 8.47 -16.37
N PRO A 291 19.67 8.24 -16.75
CA PRO A 291 19.11 6.91 -16.86
C PRO A 291 19.96 5.98 -17.73
N GLY A 292 20.29 4.80 -17.21
CA GLY A 292 21.08 3.77 -17.88
C GLY A 292 22.58 4.00 -17.86
N MET A 293 23.09 5.14 -17.34
CA MET A 293 24.52 5.44 -17.29
C MET A 293 25.08 5.27 -15.86
N PRO A 294 26.30 4.77 -15.70
CA PRO A 294 26.94 4.74 -14.39
C PRO A 294 27.08 6.13 -13.79
N PHE A 295 26.82 6.23 -12.50
CA PHE A 295 27.05 7.43 -11.73
C PHE A 295 28.51 7.50 -11.27
N ASP A 296 29.10 8.68 -11.28
CA ASP A 296 30.48 8.91 -10.89
C ASP A 296 30.60 10.23 -10.11
N SER A 297 30.73 10.14 -8.79
CA SER A 297 30.88 11.30 -7.91
C SER A 297 32.19 12.05 -8.12
N THR A 298 33.23 11.44 -8.75
CA THR A 298 34.52 12.09 -9.00
C THR A 298 34.44 13.18 -10.07
N ARG A 299 33.33 13.26 -10.82
CA ARG A 299 33.03 14.39 -11.72
C ARG A 299 32.80 15.71 -10.97
N HIS A 300 32.50 15.63 -9.67
CA HIS A 300 32.49 16.76 -8.76
C HIS A 300 33.89 16.93 -8.17
N ALA A 301 34.26 18.16 -7.78
CA ALA A 301 35.51 18.35 -7.04
C ALA A 301 35.53 17.46 -5.77
N GLU A 302 36.70 17.21 -5.18
CA GLU A 302 36.84 16.33 -4.01
C GLU A 302 35.84 16.64 -2.87
N ALA A 303 35.68 17.93 -2.53
CA ALA A 303 34.69 18.37 -1.55
C ALA A 303 33.22 18.02 -1.97
N GLY A 304 32.93 18.03 -3.25
CA GLY A 304 31.62 17.64 -3.79
C GLY A 304 31.41 16.13 -3.71
N ALA A 305 32.41 15.32 -4.02
CA ALA A 305 32.34 13.86 -3.89
C ALA A 305 32.13 13.44 -2.43
N GLN A 306 32.80 14.12 -1.49
CA GLN A 306 32.60 13.91 -0.05
C GLN A 306 31.18 14.33 0.39
N ALA A 307 30.66 15.45 -0.09
CA ALA A 307 29.30 15.91 0.22
C ALA A 307 28.23 14.94 -0.28
N ILE A 308 28.43 14.31 -1.45
CA ILE A 308 27.54 13.27 -1.98
C ILE A 308 27.51 12.05 -1.06
N GLU A 309 28.67 11.56 -0.61
CA GLU A 309 28.72 10.43 0.32
C GLU A 309 28.07 10.79 1.67
N GLN A 310 28.34 11.99 2.21
CA GLN A 310 27.73 12.48 3.45
C GLN A 310 26.21 12.59 3.31
N GLY A 311 25.70 13.11 2.19
CA GLY A 311 24.26 13.19 1.91
C GLY A 311 23.58 11.83 1.84
N ALA A 312 24.22 10.84 1.22
CA ALA A 312 23.71 9.47 1.17
C ALA A 312 23.69 8.82 2.57
N MET A 313 24.73 9.06 3.38
CA MET A 313 24.79 8.58 4.77
C MET A 313 23.71 9.23 5.63
N ALA A 314 23.53 10.55 5.51
CA ALA A 314 22.53 11.30 6.25
C ALA A 314 21.10 10.86 5.89
N ALA A 315 20.81 10.60 4.60
CA ALA A 315 19.53 10.08 4.14
C ALA A 315 19.22 8.70 4.75
N ARG A 316 20.19 7.79 4.73
CA ARG A 316 20.06 6.46 5.38
C ARG A 316 19.75 6.58 6.86
N HIS A 317 20.49 7.46 7.55
CA HIS A 317 20.28 7.71 8.97
C HIS A 317 18.88 8.28 9.24
N SER A 318 18.47 9.30 8.47
CA SER A 318 17.15 9.93 8.61
C SER A 318 16.01 8.92 8.42
N LEU A 319 16.07 8.07 7.39
CA LEU A 319 15.08 7.01 7.19
C LEU A 319 15.06 6.01 8.35
N ALA A 320 16.23 5.58 8.83
CA ALA A 320 16.32 4.66 9.97
C ALA A 320 15.76 5.26 11.27
N VAL A 321 15.87 6.57 11.45
CA VAL A 321 15.28 7.31 12.58
C VAL A 321 13.76 7.46 12.39
N ALA A 322 13.33 7.90 11.20
CA ALA A 322 11.92 8.14 10.89
C ALA A 322 11.04 6.88 11.11
N VAL A 323 11.52 5.72 10.69
CA VAL A 323 10.81 4.44 10.87
C VAL A 323 10.64 4.07 12.35
N ARG A 324 11.53 4.53 13.22
CA ARG A 324 11.50 4.24 14.68
C ARG A 324 10.72 5.26 15.48
N GLN A 325 10.35 6.38 14.88
CA GLN A 325 9.57 7.40 15.61
C GLN A 325 8.19 6.86 15.99
N PRO A 326 7.71 7.15 17.21
CA PRO A 326 6.36 6.76 17.59
C PRO A 326 5.35 7.43 16.65
N PRO A 327 4.43 6.66 16.07
CA PRO A 327 3.45 7.22 15.16
C PRO A 327 2.44 8.09 15.91
N VAL A 328 1.89 9.08 15.21
CA VAL A 328 0.73 9.84 15.73
C VAL A 328 -0.47 8.91 15.85
N THR A 329 -1.06 8.87 17.04
CA THR A 329 -2.19 7.99 17.36
C THR A 329 -3.47 8.78 17.60
N GLN A 330 -4.61 8.12 17.39
CA GLN A 330 -5.95 8.59 17.74
C GLN A 330 -6.61 7.49 18.59
N ASN A 331 -7.11 7.79 19.78
CA ASN A 331 -7.56 6.81 20.78
C ASN A 331 -6.50 5.73 21.08
N GLY A 332 -5.22 6.07 21.06
CA GLY A 332 -4.12 5.12 21.19
C GLY A 332 -3.81 4.32 19.91
N TRP A 333 -4.62 4.43 18.84
CA TRP A 333 -4.43 3.68 17.60
C TRP A 333 -3.67 4.48 16.55
N PHE A 334 -2.67 3.86 15.95
CA PHE A 334 -2.04 4.30 14.70
C PHE A 334 -2.77 3.68 13.51
N ILE A 335 -3.25 4.53 12.60
CA ILE A 335 -4.02 4.11 11.42
C ILE A 335 -3.41 4.76 10.18
N PRO A 336 -2.52 4.08 9.47
CA PRO A 336 -1.92 4.59 8.24
C PRO A 336 -2.98 4.64 7.13
N ARG A 337 -3.14 5.82 6.51
CA ARG A 337 -4.08 6.03 5.39
C ARG A 337 -3.39 6.51 4.11
N ASN A 338 -2.22 7.13 4.24
CA ASN A 338 -1.41 7.56 3.10
C ASN A 338 -0.41 6.45 2.73
N ILE A 339 -0.93 5.31 2.26
CA ILE A 339 -0.13 4.13 1.89
C ILE A 339 -0.65 3.52 0.59
N GLY A 340 0.25 2.91 -0.17
CA GLY A 340 -0.06 2.24 -1.45
C GLY A 340 -0.26 3.18 -2.63
N ALA A 341 -0.45 4.50 -2.40
CA ALA A 341 -0.43 5.57 -3.39
C ALA A 341 0.08 6.83 -2.69
N TYR A 342 1.25 7.31 -3.04
CA TYR A 342 1.98 8.31 -2.24
C TYR A 342 2.02 9.69 -2.89
N GLY A 343 1.82 9.80 -4.21
CA GLY A 343 1.96 11.06 -4.93
C GLY A 343 3.36 11.65 -4.76
N LEU A 344 3.45 12.88 -4.24
CA LEU A 344 4.72 13.58 -4.01
C LEU A 344 5.29 13.36 -2.60
N ASP A 345 4.67 12.54 -1.77
CA ASP A 345 5.17 12.21 -0.43
C ASP A 345 6.27 11.14 -0.51
N TYR A 346 7.44 11.55 -0.97
CA TYR A 346 8.59 10.68 -1.19
C TYR A 346 9.14 10.09 0.11
N GLU A 347 9.05 10.84 1.21
CA GLU A 347 9.48 10.38 2.53
C GLU A 347 8.60 9.24 3.02
N GLN A 348 7.27 9.41 2.98
CA GLN A 348 6.33 8.34 3.36
C GLN A 348 6.50 7.11 2.48
N ARG A 349 6.69 7.28 1.16
CA ARG A 349 6.98 6.19 0.23
C ARG A 349 8.24 5.44 0.64
N ALA A 350 9.32 6.16 0.99
CA ALA A 350 10.58 5.56 1.43
C ALA A 350 10.47 4.87 2.78
N ILE A 351 9.75 5.45 3.76
CA ILE A 351 9.46 4.83 5.07
C ILE A 351 8.72 3.52 4.90
N VAL A 352 7.67 3.49 4.06
CA VAL A 352 6.94 2.25 3.77
C VAL A 352 7.83 1.25 3.02
N GLY A 353 8.66 1.70 2.07
CA GLY A 353 9.65 0.86 1.40
C GLY A 353 10.65 0.23 2.37
N TRP A 354 11.03 0.95 3.42
CA TRP A 354 11.96 0.48 4.46
C TRP A 354 11.36 -0.61 5.35
N ASP A 355 10.14 -0.43 5.83
CA ASP A 355 9.52 -1.25 6.89
C ASP A 355 8.49 -2.26 6.36
N GLY A 356 7.94 -2.03 5.17
CA GLY A 356 6.79 -2.82 4.75
C GLY A 356 6.31 -2.65 3.32
N ALA A 357 7.18 -2.75 2.33
CA ALA A 357 6.75 -2.80 0.93
C ALA A 357 5.69 -3.90 0.70
N GLY A 358 4.65 -3.61 -0.08
CA GLY A 358 3.52 -4.54 -0.34
C GLY A 358 2.31 -4.32 0.57
N THR A 359 2.15 -3.11 1.13
CA THR A 359 0.95 -2.68 1.85
C THR A 359 -0.22 -2.46 0.88
N ASP A 360 -1.44 -2.74 1.34
CA ASP A 360 -2.66 -2.53 0.54
C ASP A 360 -3.07 -1.04 0.49
N LEU A 361 -3.91 -0.69 -0.49
CA LEU A 361 -4.67 0.56 -0.40
C LEU A 361 -5.62 0.53 0.80
N PRO A 362 -5.81 1.65 1.51
CA PRO A 362 -6.78 1.73 2.63
C PRO A 362 -8.19 1.26 2.27
N GLN A 363 -8.61 1.46 1.01
CA GLN A 363 -9.91 1.02 0.49
C GLN A 363 -10.05 -0.50 0.38
N ASP A 364 -8.94 -1.23 0.22
CA ASP A 364 -8.93 -2.69 0.20
C ASP A 364 -8.80 -3.24 1.62
N ALA A 365 -7.92 -2.63 2.41
CA ALA A 365 -7.67 -3.04 3.78
C ALA A 365 -7.08 -1.93 4.64
N LEU A 366 -7.74 -1.61 5.74
CA LEU A 366 -7.25 -0.68 6.74
C LEU A 366 -6.74 -1.45 7.95
N ILE A 367 -5.48 -1.22 8.31
CA ILE A 367 -4.83 -1.87 9.46
C ILE A 367 -4.55 -0.82 10.51
N ALA A 368 -5.29 -0.88 11.64
CA ALA A 368 -5.02 -0.10 12.83
C ALA A 368 -4.15 -0.90 13.80
N ARG A 369 -3.25 -0.24 14.51
CA ARG A 369 -2.41 -0.87 15.55
C ARG A 369 -2.32 0.00 16.79
N THR A 370 -2.32 -0.64 17.97
CA THR A 370 -2.05 0.01 19.25
C THR A 370 -1.12 -0.83 20.09
N SER A 371 -0.27 -0.16 20.88
CA SER A 371 0.61 -0.77 21.89
C SER A 371 0.34 -0.22 23.28
N THR A 372 -0.70 0.62 23.44
CA THR A 372 -1.04 1.26 24.70
C THR A 372 -2.52 1.09 25.01
N ASP A 373 -2.85 1.12 26.30
CA ASP A 373 -4.23 1.23 26.80
C ASP A 373 -4.74 2.68 26.75
N ALA A 374 -5.94 2.92 27.30
CA ALA A 374 -6.59 4.22 27.34
C ALA A 374 -5.81 5.26 28.17
N ASP A 375 -5.02 4.80 29.14
CA ASP A 375 -4.20 5.65 30.00
C ASP A 375 -2.80 5.91 29.38
N GLY A 376 -2.54 5.40 28.18
CA GLY A 376 -1.26 5.51 27.49
C GLY A 376 -0.20 4.53 28.00
N MET A 377 -0.56 3.58 28.88
CA MET A 377 0.35 2.58 29.39
C MET A 377 0.56 1.45 28.40
N PRO A 378 1.79 0.91 28.28
CA PRO A 378 2.07 -0.21 27.39
C PRO A 378 1.19 -1.43 27.68
N LEU A 379 0.68 -2.07 26.63
CA LEU A 379 -0.07 -3.32 26.74
C LEU A 379 0.88 -4.46 27.15
N ASP A 380 0.53 -5.16 28.25
CA ASP A 380 1.28 -6.30 28.78
C ASP A 380 0.34 -7.40 29.25
N SER A 381 0.71 -8.66 29.04
CA SER A 381 -0.08 -9.85 29.36
C SER A 381 -0.31 -10.09 30.86
N THR A 382 0.34 -9.32 31.74
CA THR A 382 0.09 -9.34 33.18
C THR A 382 -1.23 -8.68 33.54
N HIS A 383 -1.84 -7.94 32.60
CA HIS A 383 -3.11 -7.28 32.76
C HIS A 383 -4.18 -7.88 31.82
N ARG A 384 -5.43 -7.58 32.13
CA ARG A 384 -6.60 -7.91 31.33
C ARG A 384 -7.13 -6.64 30.70
N TYR A 385 -7.62 -6.74 29.46
CA TYR A 385 -8.14 -5.58 28.74
C TYR A 385 -9.45 -5.93 28.06
N VAL A 386 -10.26 -4.89 27.83
CA VAL A 386 -11.49 -4.94 27.03
C VAL A 386 -11.40 -3.90 25.94
N LEU A 387 -11.76 -4.32 24.74
CA LEU A 387 -12.05 -3.43 23.62
C LEU A 387 -13.56 -3.41 23.45
N HIS A 388 -14.19 -2.32 23.86
CA HIS A 388 -15.63 -2.13 23.86
C HIS A 388 -16.10 -1.34 22.66
N PHE A 389 -17.03 -1.87 21.90
CA PHE A 389 -17.68 -1.19 20.78
C PHE A 389 -19.14 -0.94 21.12
N ASP A 390 -19.56 0.32 21.17
CA ASP A 390 -20.97 0.67 21.23
C ASP A 390 -21.71 0.10 20.01
N ARG A 391 -23.02 -0.11 20.14
CA ARG A 391 -23.84 -0.71 19.08
C ARG A 391 -23.74 0.02 17.73
N ASP A 392 -23.64 1.34 17.75
CA ASP A 392 -23.51 2.20 16.57
C ASP A 392 -22.06 2.46 16.16
N GLN A 393 -21.09 1.96 16.92
CA GLN A 393 -19.65 2.08 16.69
C GLN A 393 -18.99 0.76 16.32
N LEU A 394 -19.76 -0.26 15.94
CA LEU A 394 -19.22 -1.52 15.44
C LEU A 394 -18.29 -1.29 14.22
N PRO A 395 -17.27 -2.14 14.00
CA PRO A 395 -16.30 -1.95 12.92
C PRO A 395 -16.95 -1.80 11.54
N PRO A 396 -16.84 -0.64 10.84
CA PRO A 396 -17.52 -0.38 9.59
C PRO A 396 -16.76 -0.99 8.40
N GLN A 397 -17.20 -2.15 7.92
CA GLN A 397 -16.57 -2.90 6.85
C GLN A 397 -17.62 -3.60 5.95
N ASN A 398 -17.20 -4.11 4.77
CA ASN A 398 -18.03 -4.85 3.82
C ASN A 398 -17.61 -6.32 3.70
N ALA A 399 -16.40 -6.67 4.13
CA ALA A 399 -15.84 -8.03 3.95
C ALA A 399 -15.25 -8.63 5.23
N GLY A 400 -15.48 -8.02 6.38
CA GLY A 400 -15.10 -8.54 7.69
C GLY A 400 -14.03 -7.74 8.41
N TRP A 401 -13.89 -8.01 9.68
CA TRP A 401 -12.83 -7.49 10.54
C TRP A 401 -12.10 -8.64 11.26
N ALA A 402 -10.86 -8.37 11.62
CA ALA A 402 -10.02 -9.29 12.38
C ALA A 402 -9.17 -8.55 13.40
N LEU A 403 -8.95 -9.15 14.56
CA LEU A 403 -8.14 -8.66 15.65
C LEU A 403 -7.06 -9.68 15.98
N ALA A 404 -5.79 -9.27 16.03
CA ALA A 404 -4.66 -10.12 16.40
C ALA A 404 -3.80 -9.45 17.46
N ALA A 405 -3.25 -10.24 18.39
CA ALA A 405 -2.26 -9.80 19.37
C ALA A 405 -0.88 -10.35 19.00
N VAL A 406 0.12 -9.46 18.88
CA VAL A 406 1.48 -9.81 18.45
C VAL A 406 2.49 -9.35 19.50
N GLY A 407 3.34 -10.25 19.99
CA GLY A 407 4.41 -9.90 20.94
C GLY A 407 5.42 -8.93 20.33
N THR A 408 5.92 -8.00 21.13
CA THR A 408 6.93 -7.01 20.71
C THR A 408 8.34 -7.60 20.66
N THR A 409 8.61 -8.62 21.44
CA THR A 409 9.83 -9.41 21.40
C THR A 409 9.63 -10.61 20.49
N ARG A 410 10.65 -10.96 19.71
CA ARG A 410 10.74 -12.02 18.70
C ARG A 410 9.54 -12.99 18.72
N ARG A 411 8.88 -13.19 17.59
CA ARG A 411 7.70 -14.05 17.38
C ARG A 411 7.83 -15.37 18.18
N THR A 412 7.22 -15.40 19.35
CA THR A 412 6.97 -16.66 20.03
C THR A 412 5.72 -17.22 19.36
N PRO A 413 5.77 -18.39 18.72
CA PRO A 413 4.58 -19.02 18.20
C PRO A 413 3.52 -19.11 19.31
N ALA A 414 2.28 -18.81 18.99
CA ALA A 414 1.18 -19.10 19.91
C ALA A 414 1.26 -20.60 20.27
N PRO A 415 1.01 -20.98 21.53
CA PRO A 415 0.97 -22.38 21.90
C PRO A 415 0.03 -23.16 20.99
N ALA A 416 0.44 -24.35 20.52
CA ALA A 416 -0.33 -25.19 19.63
C ALA A 416 -1.78 -25.34 20.13
N GLY A 417 -2.76 -25.01 19.26
CA GLY A 417 -4.19 -25.06 19.58
C GLY A 417 -4.77 -23.79 20.22
N ARG A 418 -3.99 -22.71 20.43
CA ARG A 418 -4.51 -21.41 20.83
C ARG A 418 -4.88 -20.58 19.60
N ARG A 419 -6.00 -19.85 19.70
CA ARG A 419 -6.43 -18.85 18.74
C ARG A 419 -5.52 -17.63 18.88
N ASP A 420 -4.82 -17.22 17.84
CA ASP A 420 -4.01 -15.99 17.76
C ASP A 420 -4.72 -14.87 16.98
N LEU A 421 -5.96 -15.14 16.55
CA LEU A 421 -6.84 -14.29 15.79
C LEU A 421 -8.26 -14.39 16.35
N LEU A 422 -8.94 -13.26 16.50
CA LEU A 422 -10.37 -13.12 16.70
C LEU A 422 -10.96 -12.32 15.56
N SER A 423 -11.98 -12.85 14.89
CA SER A 423 -12.58 -12.23 13.72
C SER A 423 -14.10 -12.27 13.76
N GLU A 424 -14.73 -11.55 12.84
CA GLU A 424 -16.18 -11.62 12.65
C GLU A 424 -16.65 -13.05 12.32
N ALA A 425 -15.83 -13.85 11.62
CA ALA A 425 -16.14 -15.26 11.30
C ALA A 425 -16.20 -16.18 12.52
N ASP A 426 -15.68 -15.75 13.67
CA ASP A 426 -15.81 -16.46 14.94
C ASP A 426 -17.15 -16.23 15.63
N HIS A 427 -17.99 -15.37 15.07
CA HIS A 427 -19.31 -15.00 15.59
C HIS A 427 -19.27 -14.54 17.06
N PRO A 428 -18.44 -13.50 17.39
CA PRO A 428 -18.43 -12.98 18.76
C PRO A 428 -19.83 -12.52 19.18
N ARG A 429 -20.19 -12.79 20.42
CA ARG A 429 -21.53 -12.54 20.93
C ARG A 429 -21.68 -11.07 21.36
N PRO A 430 -22.65 -10.34 20.83
CA PRO A 430 -22.96 -9.00 21.31
C PRO A 430 -23.58 -9.05 22.71
N ASN A 431 -23.49 -7.96 23.44
CA ASN A 431 -24.18 -7.72 24.68
C ASN A 431 -25.70 -7.55 24.44
N ARG A 432 -26.50 -7.50 25.50
CA ARG A 432 -27.97 -7.37 25.42
C ARG A 432 -28.43 -6.06 24.74
N ASP A 433 -27.64 -5.01 24.87
CA ASP A 433 -27.90 -3.68 24.25
C ASP A 433 -27.40 -3.58 22.81
N GLY A 434 -26.70 -4.61 22.32
CA GLY A 434 -26.13 -4.70 20.99
C GLY A 434 -24.70 -4.18 20.87
N SER A 435 -24.09 -3.72 21.97
CA SER A 435 -22.65 -3.43 22.04
C SER A 435 -21.81 -4.71 21.97
N LEU A 436 -20.50 -4.59 21.76
CA LEU A 436 -19.61 -5.72 21.62
C LEU A 436 -18.36 -5.54 22.49
N ASP A 437 -18.14 -6.48 23.42
CA ASP A 437 -16.92 -6.57 24.20
C ASP A 437 -15.99 -7.63 23.65
N LEU A 438 -14.73 -7.29 23.39
CA LEU A 438 -13.66 -8.20 23.04
C LEU A 438 -12.63 -8.23 24.17
N TYR A 439 -12.37 -9.42 24.71
CA TYR A 439 -11.51 -9.63 25.87
C TYR A 439 -10.09 -9.99 25.42
N LEU A 440 -9.11 -9.15 25.76
CA LEU A 440 -7.70 -9.34 25.43
C LEU A 440 -6.96 -9.70 26.72
N GLN A 441 -6.68 -10.98 26.90
CA GLN A 441 -6.01 -11.49 28.10
C GLN A 441 -5.33 -12.85 27.83
N ARG A 442 -4.36 -13.18 28.67
CA ARG A 442 -3.59 -14.43 28.53
C ARG A 442 -4.45 -15.66 28.85
N ASP A 443 -5.16 -15.64 29.97
CA ASP A 443 -5.93 -16.77 30.46
C ASP A 443 -7.38 -16.67 29.97
N PRO A 444 -8.05 -17.82 29.73
CA PRO A 444 -9.41 -17.80 29.22
C PRO A 444 -10.38 -17.15 30.21
N PRO A 445 -11.26 -16.24 29.76
CA PRO A 445 -12.33 -15.69 30.59
C PRO A 445 -13.38 -16.78 30.91
N PRO A 446 -14.34 -16.48 31.80
CA PRO A 446 -15.49 -17.35 32.09
C PRO A 446 -16.16 -17.88 30.81
N LYS A 447 -16.77 -19.08 30.88
CA LYS A 447 -17.29 -19.78 29.68
C LYS A 447 -18.18 -18.93 28.78
N GLY A 448 -19.00 -18.04 29.33
CA GLY A 448 -19.91 -17.16 28.58
C GLY A 448 -19.18 -16.12 27.71
N ARG A 449 -17.94 -15.76 28.02
CA ARG A 449 -17.14 -14.71 27.34
C ARG A 449 -16.10 -15.29 26.36
N ARG A 450 -15.91 -16.62 26.29
CA ARG A 450 -14.84 -17.26 25.50
C ARG A 450 -14.96 -17.07 23.99
N THR A 451 -16.15 -16.83 23.47
CA THR A 451 -16.36 -16.56 22.05
C THR A 451 -15.74 -15.23 21.65
N ASN A 452 -15.70 -14.26 22.59
CA ASN A 452 -15.20 -12.91 22.39
C ASN A 452 -13.74 -12.74 22.88
N TRP A 453 -13.04 -13.85 23.16
CA TRP A 453 -11.71 -13.81 23.73
C TRP A 453 -10.62 -13.91 22.68
N LEU A 454 -9.67 -12.97 22.73
CA LEU A 454 -8.41 -13.01 22.02
C LEU A 454 -7.28 -13.29 23.02
N PRO A 455 -6.67 -14.49 23.00
CA PRO A 455 -5.47 -14.78 23.78
C PRO A 455 -4.32 -13.83 23.40
N VAL A 456 -3.65 -13.24 24.39
CA VAL A 456 -2.48 -12.40 24.13
C VAL A 456 -1.18 -13.18 24.41
N PRO A 457 -0.08 -12.86 23.72
CA PRO A 457 1.24 -13.47 23.95
C PRO A 457 1.78 -13.03 25.32
N THR A 458 2.72 -13.80 25.88
CA THR A 458 3.36 -13.46 27.15
C THR A 458 4.25 -12.21 27.00
N GLY A 459 4.16 -11.28 27.96
CA GLY A 459 4.91 -10.03 28.02
C GLY A 459 4.24 -8.90 27.20
N PRO A 460 5.00 -7.87 26.81
CA PRO A 460 4.50 -6.75 26.05
C PRO A 460 3.99 -7.16 24.66
N PHE A 461 2.86 -6.59 24.23
CA PHE A 461 2.25 -6.92 22.94
C PHE A 461 1.63 -5.70 22.24
N ILE A 462 1.36 -5.88 20.95
CA ILE A 462 0.67 -4.92 20.09
C ILE A 462 -0.64 -5.57 19.64
N VAL A 463 -1.73 -4.81 19.69
CA VAL A 463 -3.00 -5.21 19.09
C VAL A 463 -3.06 -4.64 17.67
N ARG A 464 -3.41 -5.50 16.73
CA ARG A 464 -3.59 -5.15 15.33
C ARG A 464 -5.04 -5.45 14.94
N MET A 465 -5.76 -4.42 14.51
CA MET A 465 -7.11 -4.54 13.97
C MET A 465 -7.08 -4.33 12.46
N THR A 466 -7.71 -5.22 11.74
CA THR A 466 -7.84 -5.16 10.28
C THR A 466 -9.30 -5.02 9.90
N LEU A 467 -9.62 -4.02 9.07
CA LEU A 467 -10.90 -3.90 8.38
C LEU A 467 -10.68 -4.28 6.91
N THR A 468 -11.37 -5.28 6.41
CA THR A 468 -11.31 -5.70 5.00
C THR A 468 -12.45 -5.04 4.24
N TRP A 469 -12.12 -4.35 3.16
CA TRP A 469 -13.05 -3.49 2.41
C TRP A 469 -13.81 -2.55 3.35
N PRO A 470 -13.09 -1.63 4.02
CA PRO A 470 -13.70 -0.71 4.98
C PRO A 470 -14.76 0.19 4.32
N LYS A 471 -15.75 0.59 5.10
CA LYS A 471 -16.72 1.61 4.70
C LYS A 471 -16.11 3.00 4.82
N GLU A 472 -16.77 3.99 4.22
CA GLU A 472 -16.31 5.39 4.17
C GLU A 472 -15.98 5.95 5.55
N ALA A 473 -16.79 5.64 6.57
CA ALA A 473 -16.58 6.12 7.93
C ALA A 473 -15.21 5.75 8.53
N ALA A 474 -14.62 4.60 8.14
CA ALA A 474 -13.27 4.24 8.55
C ALA A 474 -12.20 4.97 7.73
N LEU A 475 -12.49 5.35 6.48
CA LEU A 475 -11.57 6.02 5.58
C LEU A 475 -11.48 7.52 5.85
N ASP A 476 -12.61 8.19 6.10
CA ASP A 476 -12.73 9.64 6.35
C ASP A 476 -12.47 10.04 7.81
N ARG A 477 -12.23 9.06 8.70
CA ARG A 477 -11.97 9.23 10.14
C ARG A 477 -13.19 9.59 10.98
N SER A 478 -14.41 9.53 10.45
CA SER A 478 -15.64 9.71 11.27
C SER A 478 -15.86 8.52 12.21
N TRP A 479 -15.23 7.38 11.93
CA TRP A 479 -15.11 6.24 12.82
C TRP A 479 -13.64 5.99 13.20
N LEU A 480 -13.42 5.73 14.48
CA LEU A 480 -12.13 5.30 15.04
C LEU A 480 -12.34 4.09 15.94
N PRO A 481 -11.40 3.15 16.01
CA PRO A 481 -11.46 2.09 17.01
C PRO A 481 -11.48 2.71 18.42
N PRO A 482 -12.27 2.16 19.36
CA PRO A 482 -12.26 2.60 20.75
C PRO A 482 -10.91 2.34 21.41
N ALA A 483 -10.60 3.08 22.46
CA ALA A 483 -9.39 2.82 23.25
C ALA A 483 -9.46 1.45 23.93
N VAL A 484 -8.31 0.82 24.13
CA VAL A 484 -8.19 -0.45 24.86
C VAL A 484 -8.27 -0.15 26.35
N LEU A 485 -9.29 -0.63 27.03
CA LEU A 485 -9.53 -0.36 28.45
C LEU A 485 -8.88 -1.47 29.30
N ARG A 486 -8.10 -1.07 30.31
CA ARG A 486 -7.56 -2.00 31.29
C ARG A 486 -8.66 -2.35 32.29
N GLN A 487 -8.85 -3.64 32.61
CA GLN A 487 -9.75 -4.10 33.65
C GLN A 487 -9.02 -4.08 34.99
N GLU A 488 -9.62 -3.40 35.99
CA GLU A 488 -9.16 -3.48 37.37
C GLU A 488 -9.58 -4.80 37.99
N GLN A 489 -8.75 -5.40 38.84
CA GLN A 489 -9.00 -6.73 39.43
C GLN A 489 -10.18 -6.76 40.43
N GLU A 490 -10.71 -5.61 40.85
CA GLU A 490 -11.75 -5.51 41.87
C GLU A 490 -13.17 -5.84 41.38
N GLN A 491 -13.45 -5.78 40.08
CA GLN A 491 -14.82 -6.04 39.57
C GLN A 491 -15.16 -7.52 39.41
N GLU A 492 -14.22 -8.45 39.57
CA GLU A 492 -14.52 -9.88 39.44
C GLU A 492 -15.07 -10.56 40.69
N GLN A 493 -14.79 -10.01 41.89
CA GLN A 493 -15.29 -10.59 43.14
C GLN A 493 -16.77 -10.34 43.37
N GLU A 494 -17.36 -9.31 42.78
CA GLU A 494 -18.80 -9.03 42.88
C GLU A 494 -19.66 -9.85 41.93
N GLN A 495 -19.09 -10.30 40.78
CA GLN A 495 -19.83 -11.10 39.78
C GLN A 495 -19.81 -12.61 40.03
N GLU A 496 -18.97 -13.13 40.92
CA GLU A 496 -18.99 -14.54 41.35
C GLU A 496 -19.99 -14.79 42.52
N GLN A 497 -20.56 -13.74 43.10
CA GLN A 497 -21.53 -13.84 44.23
C GLN A 497 -23.00 -13.61 43.83
N GLU A 498 -23.30 -13.29 42.55
CA GLU A 498 -24.64 -13.31 41.98
C GLU A 498 -24.84 -14.54 41.02
#